data_8cd366b6c8b3f75a65cba50d0519df9b
#
_entry.id   8cd366b6c8b3f75a65cba50d0519df9b
#
_cell.length_a   1.000
_cell.length_b   1.000
_cell.length_c   1.000
_cell.angle_alpha   90.00
_cell.angle_beta   90.00
_cell.angle_gamma   90.00
#
_symmetry.space_group_name_H-M   'P 1'
#
loop_
_entity.id
_entity.type
_entity.pdbx_description
1 polymer ?
#
loop_
_entity_poly.entity_id
_entity_poly.type
_entity_poly.pdbx_seq_one_letter_code
_entity_poly.pdbx_strand_id
1 'polypeptide(L)'
;ICHTGTVAAALAIYERDPALMIKAISRALVDIQPAMLKSYAPDGTYAEGPMYWGYGTDYNCILFQLLQSTFGTCFELEKLPGFDRTAEYMMQVTTPLGTVYPYSDCQARRALSLAPFWMGMYFDRPDYICSEARRQLAAQAANNTRLSMNRLLPFALFSLDRDAPPPKDAPLRYFAAPEAAVP
;
A
#
# COMPACT_ATOMS: atom_id res chain seq x y z
N ILE A 1 -0.91 9.98 -3.50
CA ILE A 1 -2.13 10.16 -4.32
C ILE A 1 -1.86 11.14 -5.45
N CYS A 2 -1.54 12.40 -5.17
CA CYS A 2 -1.32 13.42 -6.20
C CYS A 2 -0.22 13.04 -7.19
N HIS A 3 0.92 12.56 -6.73
CA HIS A 3 2.02 12.12 -7.59
C HIS A 3 1.62 10.96 -8.50
N THR A 4 0.89 9.98 -7.97
CA THR A 4 0.38 8.85 -8.77
C THR A 4 -0.55 9.33 -9.88
N GLY A 5 -1.49 10.23 -9.56
CA GLY A 5 -2.38 10.83 -10.55
C GLY A 5 -1.63 11.62 -11.62
N THR A 6 -0.64 12.41 -11.21
CA THR A 6 0.21 13.19 -12.12
C THR A 6 0.99 12.28 -13.07
N VAL A 7 1.61 11.22 -12.55
CA VAL A 7 2.37 10.26 -13.37
C VAL A 7 1.44 9.52 -14.33
N ALA A 8 0.29 9.05 -13.86
CA ALA A 8 -0.67 8.36 -14.73
C ALA A 8 -1.17 9.26 -15.87
N ALA A 9 -1.50 10.53 -15.57
CA ALA A 9 -1.89 11.50 -16.59
C ALA A 9 -0.77 11.81 -17.58
N ALA A 10 0.46 11.97 -17.08
CA ALA A 10 1.63 12.23 -17.92
C ALA A 10 1.92 11.05 -18.88
N LEU A 11 1.82 9.81 -18.38
CA LEU A 11 1.97 8.62 -19.21
C LEU A 11 0.87 8.49 -20.26
N ALA A 12 -0.37 8.90 -19.94
CA ALA A 12 -1.47 8.85 -20.89
C ALA A 12 -1.31 9.80 -22.09
N ILE A 13 -0.46 10.82 -21.98
CA ILE A 13 -0.25 11.83 -23.05
C ILE A 13 1.16 11.81 -23.62
N TYR A 14 1.99 10.82 -23.29
CA TYR A 14 3.42 10.83 -23.63
C TYR A 14 3.69 10.95 -25.14
N GLU A 15 2.83 10.37 -25.97
CA GLU A 15 2.97 10.44 -27.44
C GLU A 15 2.76 11.87 -27.97
N ARG A 16 1.97 12.68 -27.27
CA ARG A 16 1.68 14.06 -27.67
C ARG A 16 2.68 15.06 -27.13
N ASP A 17 3.14 14.84 -25.89
CA ASP A 17 4.08 15.74 -25.21
C ASP A 17 5.05 14.97 -24.33
N PRO A 18 6.09 14.36 -24.93
CA PRO A 18 7.13 13.64 -24.17
C PRO A 18 7.87 14.53 -23.17
N ALA A 19 8.05 15.81 -23.49
CA ALA A 19 8.78 16.74 -22.62
C ALA A 19 8.01 17.02 -21.33
N LEU A 20 6.70 17.21 -21.42
CA LEU A 20 5.82 17.37 -20.26
C LEU A 20 5.82 16.08 -19.43
N MET A 21 5.74 14.91 -20.07
CA MET A 21 5.79 13.63 -19.38
C MET A 21 7.07 13.48 -18.57
N ILE A 22 8.25 13.70 -19.17
CA ILE A 22 9.54 13.62 -18.49
C ILE A 22 9.59 14.58 -17.29
N LYS A 23 9.18 15.83 -17.51
CA LYS A 23 9.17 16.84 -16.44
C LYS A 23 8.27 16.45 -15.27
N ALA A 24 7.07 15.97 -15.54
CA ALA A 24 6.09 15.60 -14.53
C ALA A 24 6.56 14.38 -13.71
N ILE A 25 7.09 13.36 -14.38
CA ILE A 25 7.58 12.15 -13.72
C ILE A 25 8.83 12.46 -12.91
N SER A 26 9.82 13.16 -13.48
CA SER A 26 11.05 13.52 -12.76
C SER A 26 10.74 14.29 -11.48
N ARG A 27 9.80 15.23 -11.54
CA ARG A 27 9.37 15.97 -10.37
C ARG A 27 8.66 15.08 -9.33
N ALA A 28 7.74 14.23 -9.78
CA ALA A 28 7.02 13.34 -8.90
C ALA A 28 7.96 12.38 -8.14
N LEU A 29 9.01 11.87 -8.80
CA LEU A 29 10.01 10.98 -8.18
C LEU A 29 10.81 11.67 -7.07
N VAL A 30 11.06 12.96 -7.18
CA VAL A 30 11.75 13.74 -6.15
C VAL A 30 10.80 14.09 -5.00
N ASP A 31 9.63 14.64 -5.35
CA ASP A 31 8.70 15.21 -4.36
C ASP A 31 8.01 14.13 -3.50
N ILE A 32 7.93 12.86 -3.96
CA ILE A 32 7.30 11.79 -3.20
C ILE A 32 8.19 11.24 -2.06
N GLN A 33 9.52 11.31 -2.21
CA GLN A 33 10.44 10.69 -1.25
C GLN A 33 10.26 11.20 0.18
N PRO A 34 10.28 12.53 0.45
CA PRO A 34 10.08 13.03 1.81
C PRO A 34 8.71 12.66 2.38
N ALA A 35 7.67 12.59 1.54
CA ALA A 35 6.35 12.17 1.98
C ALA A 35 6.32 10.70 2.38
N MET A 36 6.98 9.81 1.62
CA MET A 36 7.09 8.39 1.96
C MET A 36 7.91 8.17 3.23
N LEU A 37 9.05 8.85 3.37
CA LEU A 37 9.86 8.77 4.58
C LEU A 37 9.07 9.18 5.81
N LYS A 38 8.32 10.28 5.73
CA LYS A 38 7.47 10.73 6.84
C LYS A 38 6.34 9.76 7.14
N SER A 39 5.82 9.06 6.13
CA SER A 39 4.67 8.16 6.30
C SER A 39 5.05 6.78 6.81
N TYR A 40 6.22 6.24 6.42
CA TYR A 40 6.57 4.83 6.66
C TYR A 40 7.82 4.60 7.51
N ALA A 41 8.76 5.55 7.55
CA ALA A 41 9.98 5.37 8.32
C ALA A 41 9.71 5.44 9.83
N PRO A 42 10.47 4.71 10.64
CA PRO A 42 11.53 3.78 10.23
C PRO A 42 11.05 2.35 9.96
N ASP A 43 9.85 1.95 10.37
CA ASP A 43 9.43 0.55 10.54
C ASP A 43 8.07 0.20 9.92
N GLY A 44 7.51 1.10 9.14
CA GLY A 44 6.25 0.89 8.42
C GLY A 44 4.99 1.30 9.16
N THR A 45 5.09 1.86 10.35
CA THR A 45 3.94 2.44 11.07
C THR A 45 3.36 3.61 10.29
N TYR A 46 2.05 3.78 10.34
CA TYR A 46 1.37 4.87 9.63
C TYR A 46 0.60 5.76 10.61
N ALA A 47 1.10 6.97 10.82
CA ALA A 47 0.60 7.87 11.87
C ALA A 47 -0.87 8.29 11.70
N GLU A 48 -1.34 8.42 10.46
CA GLU A 48 -2.73 8.82 10.14
C GLU A 48 -3.75 7.68 10.29
N GLY A 49 -3.32 6.51 10.73
CA GLY A 49 -4.21 5.39 11.00
C GLY A 49 -4.51 4.48 9.81
N PRO A 50 -5.16 3.34 10.07
CA PRO A 50 -5.36 2.26 9.10
C PRO A 50 -6.17 2.65 7.86
N MET A 51 -7.09 3.59 7.97
CA MET A 51 -7.90 4.02 6.83
C MET A 51 -7.06 4.78 5.81
N TYR A 52 -6.30 5.77 6.27
CA TYR A 52 -5.41 6.54 5.41
C TYR A 52 -4.19 5.75 4.95
N TRP A 53 -3.74 4.79 5.75
CA TRP A 53 -2.75 3.82 5.28
C TRP A 53 -3.23 3.10 4.02
N GLY A 54 -4.43 2.53 4.04
CA GLY A 54 -5.00 1.87 2.86
C GLY A 54 -5.07 2.80 1.66
N TYR A 55 -5.55 4.02 1.87
CA TYR A 55 -5.69 5.01 0.81
C TYR A 55 -4.34 5.46 0.24
N GLY A 56 -3.40 5.85 1.08
CA GLY A 56 -2.08 6.33 0.65
C GLY A 56 -1.21 5.24 0.06
N THR A 57 -1.18 4.07 0.70
CA THR A 57 -0.31 2.95 0.29
C THR A 57 -0.81 2.30 -1.00
N ASP A 58 -2.12 2.17 -1.20
CA ASP A 58 -2.68 1.69 -2.45
C ASP A 58 -2.23 2.55 -3.64
N TYR A 59 -2.24 3.88 -3.49
CA TYR A 59 -1.77 4.78 -4.54
C TYR A 59 -0.26 4.69 -4.77
N ASN A 60 0.55 4.45 -3.73
CA ASN A 60 1.98 4.20 -3.91
C ASN A 60 2.23 2.89 -4.68
N CYS A 61 1.50 1.82 -4.35
CA CYS A 61 1.60 0.56 -5.09
C CYS A 61 1.18 0.72 -6.57
N ILE A 62 0.13 1.51 -6.85
CA ILE A 62 -0.26 1.86 -8.23
C ILE A 62 0.87 2.62 -8.94
N LEU A 63 1.47 3.60 -8.28
CA LEU A 63 2.60 4.34 -8.83
C LEU A 63 3.75 3.41 -9.19
N PHE A 64 4.14 2.54 -8.27
CA PHE A 64 5.24 1.60 -8.51
C PHE A 64 4.92 0.62 -9.64
N GLN A 65 3.69 0.14 -9.72
CA GLN A 65 3.27 -0.70 -10.82
C GLN A 65 3.33 0.03 -12.17
N LEU A 66 2.93 1.30 -12.23
CA LEU A 66 3.05 2.13 -13.42
C LEU A 66 4.51 2.33 -13.83
N LEU A 67 5.37 2.67 -12.87
CA LEU A 67 6.80 2.86 -13.11
C LEU A 67 7.47 1.55 -13.56
N GLN A 68 7.22 0.46 -12.85
CA GLN A 68 7.78 -0.85 -13.17
C GLN A 68 7.36 -1.34 -14.56
N SER A 69 6.08 -1.18 -14.92
CA SER A 69 5.58 -1.62 -16.23
C SER A 69 6.07 -0.75 -17.37
N THR A 70 6.36 0.52 -17.13
CA THR A 70 6.77 1.47 -18.19
C THR A 70 8.29 1.54 -18.33
N PHE A 71 9.01 1.54 -17.20
CA PHE A 71 10.46 1.79 -17.18
C PHE A 71 11.29 0.59 -16.69
N GLY A 72 10.65 -0.47 -16.23
CA GLY A 72 11.33 -1.63 -15.64
C GLY A 72 11.93 -1.38 -14.26
N THR A 73 11.58 -0.27 -13.59
CA THR A 73 12.11 0.12 -12.28
C THR A 73 11.13 0.99 -11.51
N CYS A 74 11.13 0.86 -10.18
CA CYS A 74 10.44 1.78 -9.28
C CYS A 74 11.32 2.94 -8.81
N PHE A 75 12.53 3.10 -9.38
CA PHE A 75 13.51 4.15 -9.05
C PHE A 75 13.89 4.16 -7.55
N GLU A 76 14.06 3.00 -6.94
CA GLU A 76 14.44 2.79 -5.54
C GLU A 76 13.42 3.31 -4.51
N LEU A 77 12.27 3.83 -4.94
CA LEU A 77 11.24 4.34 -4.03
C LEU A 77 10.67 3.25 -3.13
N GLU A 78 10.56 2.03 -3.64
CA GLU A 78 10.08 0.86 -2.91
C GLU A 78 11.04 0.39 -1.81
N LYS A 79 12.29 0.85 -1.85
CA LYS A 79 13.33 0.54 -0.85
C LYS A 79 13.44 1.58 0.25
N LEU A 80 12.63 2.64 0.19
CA LEU A 80 12.63 3.64 1.25
C LEU A 80 12.28 2.99 2.60
N PRO A 81 12.95 3.41 3.69
CA PRO A 81 12.80 2.81 5.02
C PRO A 81 11.35 2.64 5.45
N GLY A 82 11.01 1.45 5.90
CA GLY A 82 9.69 1.10 6.43
C GLY A 82 8.64 0.74 5.39
N PHE A 83 8.85 1.05 4.09
CA PHE A 83 7.84 0.75 3.09
C PHE A 83 7.63 -0.76 2.91
N ASP A 84 8.70 -1.54 2.85
CA ASP A 84 8.67 -3.01 2.71
C ASP A 84 7.93 -3.72 3.83
N ARG A 85 7.83 -3.08 5.01
CA ARG A 85 7.24 -3.63 6.23
C ARG A 85 5.87 -3.06 6.57
N THR A 86 5.42 -2.04 5.87
CA THR A 86 4.18 -1.34 6.27
C THR A 86 2.93 -2.22 6.22
N ALA A 87 2.94 -3.34 5.45
CA ALA A 87 1.87 -4.33 5.52
C ALA A 87 1.85 -5.08 6.86
N GLU A 88 3.00 -5.29 7.53
CA GLU A 88 3.06 -5.87 8.88
C GLU A 88 2.31 -5.00 9.90
N TYR A 89 2.49 -3.67 9.82
CA TYR A 89 1.70 -2.75 10.64
C TYR A 89 0.20 -3.00 10.46
N MET A 90 -0.28 -3.12 9.21
CA MET A 90 -1.69 -3.36 8.94
C MET A 90 -2.17 -4.71 9.49
N MET A 91 -1.34 -5.74 9.44
CA MET A 91 -1.65 -7.04 10.04
C MET A 91 -1.80 -6.94 11.56
N GLN A 92 -0.93 -6.18 12.23
CA GLN A 92 -0.94 -6.02 13.68
C GLN A 92 -2.14 -5.21 14.20
N VAL A 93 -2.58 -4.20 13.45
CA VAL A 93 -3.76 -3.41 13.84
C VAL A 93 -5.09 -4.03 13.41
N THR A 94 -5.05 -5.15 12.71
CA THR A 94 -6.24 -5.88 12.25
C THR A 94 -6.62 -6.97 13.25
N THR A 95 -7.87 -6.95 13.70
CA THR A 95 -8.42 -7.94 14.63
C THR A 95 -8.78 -9.24 13.91
N PRO A 96 -8.93 -10.37 14.62
CA PRO A 96 -9.42 -11.62 14.04
C PRO A 96 -10.80 -11.52 13.38
N LEU A 97 -11.60 -10.51 13.76
CA LEU A 97 -12.92 -10.24 13.16
C LEU A 97 -12.84 -9.40 11.86
N GLY A 98 -11.64 -9.08 11.38
CA GLY A 98 -11.43 -8.30 10.15
C GLY A 98 -11.67 -6.80 10.33
N THR A 99 -11.90 -6.31 11.55
CA THR A 99 -11.92 -4.89 11.88
C THR A 99 -10.50 -4.41 12.20
N VAL A 100 -10.28 -3.11 12.25
CA VAL A 100 -9.00 -2.52 12.63
C VAL A 100 -9.11 -1.75 13.94
N TYR A 101 -8.01 -1.63 14.67
CA TYR A 101 -7.93 -0.74 15.82
C TYR A 101 -8.04 0.70 15.34
N PRO A 102 -9.13 1.42 15.67
CA PRO A 102 -9.37 2.76 15.16
C PRO A 102 -8.59 3.80 15.97
N TYR A 103 -7.75 4.55 15.29
CA TYR A 103 -7.14 5.76 15.85
C TYR A 103 -7.01 6.81 14.74
N SER A 104 -6.76 8.07 15.10
CA SER A 104 -6.83 9.20 14.17
C SER A 104 -8.19 9.23 13.45
N ASP A 105 -8.26 9.62 12.20
CA ASP A 105 -9.50 9.69 11.40
C ASP A 105 -9.94 8.31 10.87
N CYS A 106 -9.78 7.25 11.64
CA CYS A 106 -10.06 5.89 11.22
C CYS A 106 -11.32 5.32 11.86
N GLN A 107 -12.14 4.67 11.06
CA GLN A 107 -13.23 3.82 11.55
C GLN A 107 -12.74 2.37 11.73
N ALA A 108 -13.39 1.63 12.63
CA ALA A 108 -13.07 0.22 12.86
C ALA A 108 -13.21 -0.67 11.61
N ARG A 109 -14.02 -0.24 10.65
CA ARG A 109 -14.20 -0.92 9.35
C ARG A 109 -13.43 -0.18 8.29
N ARG A 110 -12.57 -0.88 7.57
CA ARG A 110 -11.86 -0.32 6.41
C ARG A 110 -12.23 -1.05 5.12
N ALA A 111 -12.10 -0.33 4.01
CA ALA A 111 -12.25 -0.90 2.68
C ALA A 111 -11.14 -1.94 2.38
N LEU A 112 -11.35 -2.71 1.32
CA LEU A 112 -10.32 -3.53 0.70
C LEU A 112 -9.11 -2.65 0.35
N SER A 113 -7.91 -3.13 0.66
CA SER A 113 -6.65 -2.54 0.22
C SER A 113 -5.95 -3.47 -0.75
N LEU A 114 -5.32 -2.88 -1.76
CA LEU A 114 -4.48 -3.61 -2.71
C LEU A 114 -3.05 -3.76 -2.26
N ALA A 115 -2.59 -2.82 -1.46
CA ALA A 115 -1.20 -2.76 -1.04
C ALA A 115 -0.69 -4.11 -0.53
N PRO A 116 -1.40 -4.87 0.34
CA PRO A 116 -0.90 -6.17 0.77
C PRO A 116 -0.72 -7.18 -0.37
N PHE A 117 -1.56 -7.12 -1.41
CA PHE A 117 -1.42 -8.01 -2.56
C PHE A 117 -0.21 -7.64 -3.41
N TRP A 118 -0.08 -6.36 -3.75
CA TRP A 118 1.08 -5.88 -4.51
C TRP A 118 2.39 -6.11 -3.75
N MET A 119 2.43 -5.77 -2.47
CA MET A 119 3.61 -5.94 -1.62
C MET A 119 3.95 -7.41 -1.43
N GLY A 120 2.95 -8.27 -1.25
CA GLY A 120 3.14 -9.70 -1.13
C GLY A 120 3.80 -10.32 -2.36
N MET A 121 3.42 -9.87 -3.55
CA MET A 121 4.04 -10.30 -4.81
C MET A 121 5.42 -9.69 -5.00
N TYR A 122 5.53 -8.38 -4.81
CA TYR A 122 6.76 -7.64 -5.09
C TYR A 122 7.93 -8.02 -4.16
N PHE A 123 7.63 -8.21 -2.87
CA PHE A 123 8.62 -8.53 -1.83
C PHE A 123 8.70 -10.04 -1.48
N ASP A 124 8.01 -10.90 -2.24
CA ASP A 124 7.91 -12.35 -1.95
C ASP A 124 7.42 -12.64 -0.51
N ARG A 125 6.32 -11.99 -0.14
CA ARG A 125 5.68 -12.07 1.17
C ARG A 125 4.24 -12.60 1.05
N PRO A 126 4.04 -13.90 0.84
CA PRO A 126 2.71 -14.50 0.69
C PRO A 126 1.83 -14.33 1.93
N ASP A 127 2.43 -14.14 3.10
CA ASP A 127 1.73 -13.84 4.35
C ASP A 127 0.92 -12.52 4.29
N TYR A 128 1.37 -11.52 3.55
CA TYR A 128 0.63 -10.28 3.34
C TYR A 128 -0.66 -10.52 2.55
N ILE A 129 -0.56 -11.32 1.47
CA ILE A 129 -1.71 -11.69 0.63
C ILE A 129 -2.73 -12.48 1.44
N CYS A 130 -2.28 -13.53 2.14
CA CYS A 130 -3.15 -14.38 2.96
C CYS A 130 -3.86 -13.60 4.06
N SER A 131 -3.16 -12.69 4.73
CA SER A 131 -3.74 -11.86 5.78
C SER A 131 -4.89 -11.00 5.26
N GLU A 132 -4.70 -10.30 4.14
CA GLU A 132 -5.74 -9.45 3.57
C GLU A 132 -6.91 -10.27 3.00
N ALA A 133 -6.64 -11.40 2.34
CA ALA A 133 -7.67 -12.29 1.84
C ALA A 133 -8.55 -12.84 2.97
N ARG A 134 -7.98 -13.26 4.08
CA ARG A 134 -8.74 -13.70 5.27
C ARG A 134 -9.59 -12.60 5.87
N ARG A 135 -9.02 -11.40 5.99
CA ARG A 135 -9.76 -10.24 6.47
C ARG A 135 -10.99 -9.97 5.61
N GLN A 136 -10.85 -10.08 4.29
CA GLN A 136 -11.96 -9.88 3.36
C GLN A 136 -13.04 -10.96 3.51
N LEU A 137 -12.64 -12.22 3.62
CA LEU A 137 -13.59 -13.33 3.84
C LEU A 137 -14.36 -13.14 5.15
N ALA A 138 -13.68 -12.74 6.23
CA ALA A 138 -14.33 -12.43 7.50
C ALA A 138 -15.30 -11.24 7.38
N ALA A 139 -14.92 -10.19 6.67
CA ALA A 139 -15.79 -9.04 6.41
C ALA A 139 -17.02 -9.40 5.56
N GLN A 140 -16.87 -10.30 4.58
CA GLN A 140 -17.98 -10.81 3.77
C GLN A 140 -18.96 -11.63 4.61
N ALA A 141 -18.45 -12.55 5.44
CA ALA A 141 -19.28 -13.36 6.32
C ALA A 141 -20.12 -12.52 7.29
N ALA A 142 -19.61 -11.34 7.68
CA ALA A 142 -20.30 -10.39 8.53
C ALA A 142 -21.22 -9.41 7.78
N ASN A 143 -21.52 -9.63 6.49
CA ASN A 143 -22.26 -8.70 5.61
C ASN A 143 -21.72 -7.27 5.59
N ASN A 144 -20.40 -7.12 5.71
CA ASN A 144 -19.71 -5.84 5.87
C ASN A 144 -19.00 -5.37 4.61
N THR A 145 -19.31 -5.91 3.45
CA THR A 145 -18.63 -5.57 2.20
C THR A 145 -19.21 -4.33 1.58
N ARG A 146 -18.46 -3.23 1.66
CA ARG A 146 -18.46 -2.21 0.61
C ARG A 146 -17.26 -2.50 -0.30
N LEU A 147 -17.51 -3.12 -1.44
CA LEU A 147 -16.54 -3.23 -2.53
C LEU A 147 -16.38 -1.83 -3.17
N SER A 148 -15.71 -0.92 -2.47
CA SER A 148 -15.52 0.45 -2.98
C SER A 148 -14.37 0.56 -3.99
N MET A 149 -13.64 -0.54 -4.25
CA MET A 149 -12.40 -0.53 -5.03
C MET A 149 -12.43 -1.48 -6.23
N ASN A 150 -13.51 -1.48 -6.99
CA ASN A 150 -13.62 -2.25 -8.24
C ASN A 150 -12.48 -1.97 -9.26
N ARG A 151 -11.79 -0.85 -9.11
CA ARG A 151 -10.69 -0.43 -10.01
C ARG A 151 -9.46 -1.33 -9.94
N LEU A 152 -9.28 -1.99 -8.81
CA LEU A 152 -8.05 -2.70 -8.52
C LEU A 152 -8.29 -4.21 -8.34
N LEU A 153 -9.54 -4.64 -8.50
CA LEU A 153 -9.93 -6.04 -8.45
C LEU A 153 -9.07 -6.94 -9.38
N PRO A 154 -8.69 -6.52 -10.61
CA PRO A 154 -7.81 -7.33 -11.44
C PRO A 154 -6.48 -7.65 -10.76
N PHE A 155 -5.86 -6.69 -10.09
CA PHE A 155 -4.59 -6.92 -9.38
C PHE A 155 -4.75 -7.93 -8.25
N ALA A 156 -5.82 -7.82 -7.46
CA ALA A 156 -6.11 -8.76 -6.40
C ALA A 156 -6.35 -10.18 -6.94
N LEU A 157 -7.05 -10.33 -8.05
CA LEU A 157 -7.38 -11.63 -8.65
C LEU A 157 -6.15 -12.32 -9.24
N PHE A 158 -5.24 -11.58 -9.87
CA PHE A 158 -4.01 -12.12 -10.43
C PHE A 158 -2.95 -12.43 -9.36
N SER A 159 -3.11 -11.88 -8.15
CA SER A 159 -2.17 -12.04 -7.04
C SER A 159 -2.55 -13.15 -6.07
N LEU A 160 -3.72 -13.79 -6.23
CA LEU A 160 -4.18 -14.81 -5.30
C LEU A 160 -3.45 -16.14 -5.57
N ASP A 161 -2.40 -16.38 -4.83
CA ASP A 161 -1.92 -17.74 -4.59
C ASP A 161 -2.81 -18.39 -3.49
N ARG A 162 -3.69 -19.30 -3.92
CA ARG A 162 -4.63 -20.00 -3.02
C ARG A 162 -3.92 -20.99 -2.09
N ASP A 163 -2.72 -21.40 -2.44
CA ASP A 163 -1.94 -22.41 -1.74
C ASP A 163 -0.91 -21.79 -0.79
N ALA A 164 -0.84 -20.46 -0.73
CA ALA A 164 0.07 -19.76 0.17
C ALA A 164 -0.20 -20.14 1.65
N PRO A 165 0.86 -20.43 2.41
CA PRO A 165 0.74 -20.82 3.81
C PRO A 165 0.10 -19.69 4.64
N PRO A 166 -0.66 -20.03 5.70
CA PRO A 166 -1.21 -19.02 6.57
C PRO A 166 -0.08 -18.19 7.21
N PRO A 167 -0.32 -16.90 7.46
CA PRO A 167 0.63 -16.10 8.22
C PRO A 167 0.87 -16.76 9.57
N LYS A 168 2.13 -16.83 9.98
CA LYS A 168 2.48 -17.24 11.33
C LYS A 168 1.92 -16.20 12.29
N ASP A 169 1.38 -16.63 13.43
CA ASP A 169 0.99 -15.72 14.50
C ASP A 169 2.20 -14.84 14.83
N ALA A 170 2.09 -13.57 14.48
CA ALA A 170 3.17 -12.63 14.75
C ALA A 170 3.12 -12.22 16.22
N PRO A 171 4.24 -12.25 16.97
CA PRO A 171 4.29 -11.72 18.31
C PRO A 171 3.93 -10.23 18.29
N LEU A 172 3.43 -9.73 19.42
CA LEU A 172 3.23 -8.29 19.61
C LEU A 172 4.50 -7.53 19.22
N ARG A 173 4.36 -6.55 18.37
CA ARG A 173 5.46 -5.76 17.85
C ARG A 173 5.31 -4.31 18.31
N TYR A 174 6.40 -3.74 18.79
CA TYR A 174 6.50 -2.31 19.04
C TYR A 174 6.89 -1.61 17.74
N PHE A 175 6.16 -0.56 17.38
CA PHE A 175 6.49 0.32 16.28
C PHE A 175 7.00 1.65 16.85
N ALA A 176 8.13 2.11 16.37
CA ALA A 176 8.67 3.41 16.74
C ALA A 176 7.77 4.53 16.18
N ALA A 177 7.57 5.58 16.96
CA ALA A 177 6.83 6.72 16.42
C ALA A 177 7.60 7.39 15.27
N PRO A 178 6.92 7.83 14.20
CA PRO A 178 7.56 8.49 13.07
C PRO A 178 8.35 9.75 13.46
N GLU A 179 7.94 10.41 14.54
CA GLU A 179 8.60 11.62 15.07
C GLU A 179 10.01 11.37 15.60
N ALA A 180 10.35 10.13 15.92
CA ALA A 180 11.70 9.77 16.38
C ALA A 180 12.72 9.67 15.22
N ALA A 181 12.28 9.75 13.97
CA ALA A 181 13.10 9.59 12.79
C ALA A 181 13.48 10.92 12.11
N VAL A 182 13.09 12.06 12.68
CA VAL A 182 13.45 13.40 12.15
C VAL A 182 14.61 13.94 12.98
N PRO A 183 15.82 14.05 12.40
CA PRO A 183 16.93 14.73 13.07
C PRO A 183 16.69 16.23 13.16
#